data_af48960851e6c783264b3671d3066d36
#
_entry.id   af48960851e6c783264b3671d3066d36
#
_cell.length_a   1.000
_cell.length_b   1.000
_cell.length_c   1.000
_cell.angle_alpha   90.00
_cell.angle_beta   90.00
_cell.angle_gamma   90.00
#
_symmetry.space_group_name_H-M   'P 1'
#
loop_
_entity.id
_entity.type
_entity.pdbx_description
1 polymer ?
#
loop_
_entity_poly.entity_id
_entity_poly.type
_entity_poly.pdbx_seq_one_letter_code
_entity_poly.pdbx_strand_id
1 'polypeptide(L)'
;MQIILLERIEKLGQMGDLVNVKPGYARNYLLPKGKALRANNANMERFESERAQREADNLTKRSEAEVEAKKMDGLAVSLVRAASEMGQLFGSVTSRDIAEAVTEAGFTINRNQVVMDRAIKTLGLTDIRVRMHPEVSVSITVNIARSLAEAETQLKTGVAVTGEIKDDADADEQFTSQSEQVESTTTLADGDETADDAETTNDTADD
;
A
#
# COMPACT_ATOMS: atom_id res chain seq x y z
N MET A 1 -14.81 -31.21 -6.31
CA MET A 1 -14.03 -31.80 -7.42
C MET A 1 -12.58 -31.72 -7.04
N GLN A 2 -11.87 -32.85 -7.06
CA GLN A 2 -10.44 -32.88 -6.74
C GLN A 2 -9.60 -32.47 -7.94
N ILE A 3 -8.61 -31.63 -7.71
CA ILE A 3 -7.67 -31.12 -8.70
C ILE A 3 -6.27 -31.10 -8.12
N ILE A 4 -5.27 -31.15 -9.02
CA ILE A 4 -3.85 -30.97 -8.73
C ILE A 4 -3.49 -29.56 -9.15
N LEU A 5 -2.89 -28.77 -8.26
CA LEU A 5 -2.43 -27.42 -8.58
C LEU A 5 -1.10 -27.48 -9.36
N LEU A 6 -1.03 -26.80 -10.50
CA LEU A 6 0.17 -26.68 -11.33
C LEU A 6 1.01 -25.44 -10.99
N GLU A 7 0.42 -24.49 -10.29
CA GLU A 7 1.07 -23.28 -9.76
C GLU A 7 0.49 -22.95 -8.40
N ARG A 8 1.21 -22.17 -7.60
CA ARG A 8 0.72 -21.67 -6.32
C ARG A 8 -0.48 -20.74 -6.54
N ILE A 9 -1.56 -20.98 -5.81
CA ILE A 9 -2.76 -20.13 -5.83
C ILE A 9 -3.04 -19.66 -4.41
N GLU A 10 -3.13 -18.33 -4.23
CA GLU A 10 -3.53 -17.75 -2.94
C GLU A 10 -4.85 -18.38 -2.45
N LYS A 11 -4.94 -18.70 -1.18
CA LYS A 11 -6.10 -19.31 -0.50
C LYS A 11 -6.43 -20.75 -0.89
N LEU A 12 -5.69 -21.38 -1.80
CA LEU A 12 -5.90 -22.81 -2.17
C LEU A 12 -4.75 -23.69 -1.77
N GLY A 13 -3.51 -23.35 -2.12
CA GLY A 13 -2.35 -24.16 -1.79
C GLY A 13 -1.16 -23.93 -2.71
N GLN A 14 -0.18 -24.80 -2.56
CA GLN A 14 1.10 -24.80 -3.30
C GLN A 14 1.00 -25.63 -4.59
N MET A 15 2.03 -25.54 -5.42
CA MET A 15 2.16 -26.39 -6.59
C MET A 15 2.28 -27.86 -6.17
N GLY A 16 1.48 -28.72 -6.80
CA GLY A 16 1.41 -30.16 -6.51
C GLY A 16 0.36 -30.55 -5.47
N ASP A 17 -0.27 -29.59 -4.78
CA ASP A 17 -1.29 -29.92 -3.79
C ASP A 17 -2.56 -30.48 -4.44
N LEU A 18 -3.09 -31.54 -3.80
CA LEU A 18 -4.41 -32.11 -4.11
C LEU A 18 -5.49 -31.36 -3.35
N VAL A 19 -6.26 -30.53 -4.03
CA VAL A 19 -7.25 -29.66 -3.40
C VAL A 19 -8.66 -29.99 -3.88
N ASN A 20 -9.61 -29.96 -2.95
CA ASN A 20 -11.02 -30.12 -3.27
C ASN A 20 -11.68 -28.75 -3.47
N VAL A 21 -12.15 -28.46 -4.68
CA VAL A 21 -12.74 -27.17 -5.04
C VAL A 21 -14.16 -27.33 -5.61
N LYS A 22 -14.94 -26.23 -5.61
CA LYS A 22 -16.25 -26.19 -6.24
C LYS A 22 -16.15 -26.52 -7.73
N PRO A 23 -17.01 -27.40 -8.28
CA PRO A 23 -16.91 -27.83 -9.68
C PRO A 23 -16.94 -26.68 -10.71
N GLY A 24 -17.73 -25.63 -10.46
CA GLY A 24 -17.82 -24.46 -11.34
C GLY A 24 -16.50 -23.68 -11.39
N TYR A 25 -15.86 -23.48 -10.26
CA TYR A 25 -14.56 -22.78 -10.20
C TYR A 25 -13.47 -23.57 -10.93
N ALA A 26 -13.42 -24.88 -10.74
CA ALA A 26 -12.47 -25.73 -11.44
C ALA A 26 -12.68 -25.67 -12.97
N ARG A 27 -13.92 -25.88 -13.45
CA ARG A 27 -14.20 -25.99 -14.89
C ARG A 27 -14.09 -24.65 -15.64
N ASN A 28 -14.49 -23.53 -14.99
CA ASN A 28 -14.58 -22.25 -15.68
C ASN A 28 -13.31 -21.40 -15.53
N TYR A 29 -12.49 -21.67 -14.51
CA TYR A 29 -11.31 -20.85 -14.23
C TYR A 29 -10.01 -21.65 -14.20
N LEU A 30 -9.88 -22.67 -13.34
CA LEU A 30 -8.60 -23.33 -13.12
C LEU A 30 -8.14 -24.19 -14.30
N LEU A 31 -9.02 -25.05 -14.81
CA LEU A 31 -8.73 -25.93 -15.93
C LEU A 31 -8.51 -25.18 -17.25
N PRO A 32 -9.36 -24.20 -17.65
CA PRO A 32 -9.14 -23.46 -18.90
C PRO A 32 -7.90 -22.59 -18.90
N LYS A 33 -7.50 -22.08 -17.72
CA LYS A 33 -6.27 -21.28 -17.57
C LYS A 33 -5.00 -22.11 -17.37
N GLY A 34 -5.11 -23.45 -17.39
CA GLY A 34 -3.98 -24.34 -17.19
C GLY A 34 -3.32 -24.24 -15.81
N LYS A 35 -4.07 -23.75 -14.78
CA LYS A 35 -3.57 -23.59 -13.41
C LYS A 35 -3.71 -24.85 -12.56
N ALA A 36 -4.53 -25.78 -13.01
CA ALA A 36 -4.74 -27.07 -12.34
C ALA A 36 -5.10 -28.16 -13.33
N LEU A 37 -4.88 -29.41 -12.93
CA LEU A 37 -5.36 -30.60 -13.63
C LEU A 37 -6.38 -31.35 -12.77
N ARG A 38 -7.22 -32.18 -13.40
CA ARG A 38 -8.08 -33.12 -12.65
C ARG A 38 -7.22 -34.15 -11.96
N ALA A 39 -7.54 -34.47 -10.70
CA ALA A 39 -6.84 -35.50 -9.94
C ALA A 39 -7.23 -36.92 -10.43
N ASN A 40 -6.58 -37.36 -11.48
CA ASN A 40 -6.63 -38.74 -11.99
C ASN A 40 -5.24 -39.33 -11.91
N ASN A 41 -5.11 -40.66 -11.78
CA ASN A 41 -3.81 -41.34 -11.67
C ASN A 41 -2.87 -40.98 -12.84
N ALA A 42 -3.37 -40.98 -14.07
CA ALA A 42 -2.59 -40.60 -15.26
C ALA A 42 -2.08 -39.14 -15.21
N ASN A 43 -2.88 -38.23 -14.65
CA ASN A 43 -2.47 -36.81 -14.47
C ASN A 43 -1.51 -36.63 -13.30
N MET A 44 -1.55 -37.51 -12.30
CA MET A 44 -0.59 -37.52 -11.20
C MET A 44 0.79 -37.95 -11.68
N GLU A 45 0.87 -39.06 -12.40
CA GLU A 45 2.12 -39.57 -13.01
C GLU A 45 2.73 -38.54 -13.97
N ARG A 46 1.89 -37.92 -14.79
CA ARG A 46 2.32 -36.83 -15.68
C ARG A 46 2.83 -35.63 -14.90
N PHE A 47 2.15 -35.21 -13.85
CA PHE A 47 2.59 -34.11 -13.02
C PHE A 47 3.94 -34.41 -12.34
N GLU A 48 4.13 -35.60 -11.82
CA GLU A 48 5.40 -36.02 -11.21
C GLU A 48 6.56 -35.96 -12.20
N SER A 49 6.34 -36.38 -13.45
CA SER A 49 7.37 -36.28 -14.50
C SER A 49 7.69 -34.82 -14.90
N GLU A 50 6.70 -33.93 -14.89
CA GLU A 50 6.85 -32.53 -15.28
C GLU A 50 7.22 -31.62 -14.07
N ARG A 51 7.17 -32.13 -12.84
CA ARG A 51 7.31 -31.34 -11.60
C ARG A 51 8.62 -30.55 -11.56
N ALA A 52 9.75 -31.22 -11.78
CA ALA A 52 11.06 -30.57 -11.73
C ALA A 52 11.19 -29.43 -12.74
N GLN A 53 10.66 -29.63 -13.94
CA GLN A 53 10.66 -28.60 -15.01
C GLN A 53 9.81 -27.41 -14.58
N ARG A 54 8.61 -27.64 -14.03
CA ARG A 54 7.71 -26.58 -13.58
C ARG A 54 8.25 -25.80 -12.37
N GLU A 55 8.94 -26.48 -11.46
CA GLU A 55 9.62 -25.84 -10.34
C GLU A 55 10.75 -24.92 -10.83
N ALA A 56 11.54 -25.35 -11.80
CA ALA A 56 12.58 -24.52 -12.41
C ALA A 56 11.99 -23.30 -13.12
N ASP A 57 10.94 -23.49 -13.94
CA ASP A 57 10.24 -22.40 -14.63
C ASP A 57 9.59 -21.40 -13.65
N ASN A 58 9.09 -21.90 -12.52
CA ASN A 58 8.52 -21.05 -11.48
C ASN A 58 9.60 -20.22 -10.78
N LEU A 59 10.76 -20.80 -10.48
CA LEU A 59 11.88 -20.09 -9.87
C LEU A 59 12.42 -18.99 -10.79
N THR A 60 12.53 -19.24 -12.10
CA THR A 60 12.96 -18.22 -13.06
C THR A 60 11.97 -17.06 -13.13
N LYS A 61 10.67 -17.35 -13.30
CA LYS A 61 9.61 -16.32 -13.32
C LYS A 61 9.52 -15.55 -12.00
N ARG A 62 9.74 -16.22 -10.87
CA ARG A 62 9.79 -15.57 -9.57
C ARG A 62 10.97 -14.59 -9.48
N SER A 63 12.17 -15.02 -9.89
CA SER A 63 13.35 -14.16 -9.85
C SER A 63 13.21 -12.93 -10.77
N GLU A 64 12.63 -13.11 -11.95
CA GLU A 64 12.31 -12.00 -12.87
C GLU A 64 11.30 -11.04 -12.22
N ALA A 65 10.22 -11.58 -11.65
CA ALA A 65 9.23 -10.78 -10.94
C ALA A 65 9.80 -10.06 -9.72
N GLU A 66 10.74 -10.65 -8.98
CA GLU A 66 11.41 -9.99 -7.85
C GLU A 66 12.29 -8.82 -8.31
N VAL A 67 12.95 -8.92 -9.46
CA VAL A 67 13.74 -7.81 -10.04
C VAL A 67 12.84 -6.65 -10.45
N GLU A 68 11.72 -6.94 -11.10
CA GLU A 68 10.74 -5.92 -11.48
C GLU A 68 10.07 -5.31 -10.25
N ALA A 69 9.72 -6.14 -9.26
CA ALA A 69 9.13 -5.73 -8.00
C ALA A 69 10.00 -4.70 -7.26
N LYS A 70 11.31 -4.94 -7.18
CA LYS A 70 12.27 -4.00 -6.55
C LYS A 70 12.34 -2.64 -7.27
N LYS A 71 12.10 -2.61 -8.58
CA LYS A 71 12.08 -1.35 -9.34
C LYS A 71 10.79 -0.57 -9.13
N MET A 72 9.70 -1.26 -8.80
CA MET A 72 8.39 -0.66 -8.53
C MET A 72 8.19 -0.31 -7.05
N ASP A 73 9.05 -0.77 -6.17
CA ASP A 73 8.93 -0.51 -4.74
C ASP A 73 9.06 0.99 -4.45
N GLY A 74 8.08 1.53 -3.73
CA GLY A 74 7.99 2.97 -3.48
C GLY A 74 7.55 3.83 -4.67
N LEU A 75 7.07 3.23 -5.78
CA LEU A 75 6.54 3.98 -6.91
C LEU A 75 5.27 4.75 -6.49
N ALA A 76 5.29 6.07 -6.72
CA ALA A 76 4.12 6.92 -6.58
C ALA A 76 3.58 7.28 -7.96
N VAL A 77 2.31 6.98 -8.22
CA VAL A 77 1.64 7.25 -9.49
C VAL A 77 0.52 8.25 -9.27
N SER A 78 0.50 9.35 -10.03
CA SER A 78 -0.51 10.40 -9.93
C SER A 78 -1.61 10.21 -10.97
N LEU A 79 -2.87 10.26 -10.52
CA LEU A 79 -4.07 10.19 -11.34
C LEU A 79 -4.89 11.47 -11.18
N VAL A 80 -5.09 12.20 -12.28
CA VAL A 80 -5.94 13.40 -12.28
C VAL A 80 -7.37 13.01 -12.60
N ARG A 81 -8.30 13.31 -11.68
CA ARG A 81 -9.75 13.04 -11.82
C ARG A 81 -10.57 14.20 -11.25
N ALA A 82 -11.70 14.49 -11.87
CA ALA A 82 -12.64 15.49 -11.35
C ALA A 82 -13.27 15.01 -10.03
N ALA A 83 -13.28 15.88 -9.03
CA ALA A 83 -13.83 15.63 -7.72
C ALA A 83 -14.56 16.84 -7.14
N SER A 84 -15.45 16.58 -6.19
CA SER A 84 -16.14 17.59 -5.39
C SER A 84 -15.17 18.28 -4.43
N GLU A 85 -15.55 19.45 -3.92
CA GLU A 85 -14.82 20.15 -2.85
C GLU A 85 -14.65 19.33 -1.58
N MET A 86 -15.58 18.43 -1.30
CA MET A 86 -15.50 17.48 -0.17
C MET A 86 -14.55 16.30 -0.42
N GLY A 87 -13.79 16.29 -1.52
CA GLY A 87 -12.83 15.24 -1.84
C GLY A 87 -13.43 13.96 -2.43
N GLN A 88 -14.71 13.96 -2.81
CA GLN A 88 -15.34 12.82 -3.47
C GLN A 88 -15.21 12.92 -4.99
N LEU A 89 -14.79 11.84 -5.63
CA LEU A 89 -14.67 11.77 -7.09
C LEU A 89 -16.04 11.75 -7.77
N PHE A 90 -16.18 12.44 -8.89
CA PHE A 90 -17.33 12.28 -9.80
C PHE A 90 -17.17 11.01 -10.65
N GLY A 91 -17.01 9.86 -9.99
CA GLY A 91 -16.75 8.58 -10.60
C GLY A 91 -15.98 7.67 -9.65
N SER A 92 -15.18 6.77 -10.21
CA SER A 92 -14.32 5.89 -9.44
C SER A 92 -13.04 5.57 -10.19
N VAL A 93 -11.94 5.41 -9.46
CA VAL A 93 -10.69 4.86 -10.01
C VAL A 93 -10.75 3.34 -9.87
N THR A 94 -10.52 2.66 -10.99
CA THR A 94 -10.59 1.20 -11.10
C THR A 94 -9.18 0.61 -11.27
N SER A 95 -9.07 -0.72 -11.13
CA SER A 95 -7.81 -1.43 -11.39
C SER A 95 -7.29 -1.26 -12.82
N ARG A 96 -8.17 -0.92 -13.77
CA ARG A 96 -7.78 -0.61 -15.16
C ARG A 96 -7.06 0.74 -15.24
N ASP A 97 -7.64 1.79 -14.62
CA ASP A 97 -7.06 3.14 -14.62
C ASP A 97 -5.67 3.12 -13.97
N ILE A 98 -5.51 2.35 -12.89
CA ILE A 98 -4.23 2.18 -12.21
C ILE A 98 -3.22 1.45 -13.08
N ALA A 99 -3.64 0.38 -13.76
CA ALA A 99 -2.76 -0.35 -14.66
C ALA A 99 -2.28 0.52 -15.83
N GLU A 100 -3.17 1.38 -16.38
CA GLU A 100 -2.84 2.34 -17.43
C GLU A 100 -1.81 3.37 -16.92
N ALA A 101 -2.04 3.95 -15.74
CA ALA A 101 -1.13 4.94 -15.15
C ALA A 101 0.25 4.37 -14.77
N VAL A 102 0.30 3.13 -14.27
CA VAL A 102 1.58 2.46 -14.00
C VAL A 102 2.30 2.11 -15.31
N THR A 103 1.54 1.81 -16.38
CA THR A 103 2.12 1.57 -17.71
C THR A 103 2.72 2.85 -18.29
N GLU A 104 2.08 3.99 -18.10
CA GLU A 104 2.62 5.31 -18.45
C GLU A 104 3.90 5.65 -17.66
N ALA A 105 4.00 5.19 -16.42
CA ALA A 105 5.22 5.30 -15.62
C ALA A 105 6.36 4.35 -16.05
N GLY A 106 6.12 3.50 -17.08
CA GLY A 106 7.14 2.65 -17.68
C GLY A 106 7.13 1.18 -17.25
N PHE A 107 6.13 0.75 -16.48
CA PHE A 107 6.00 -0.63 -16.03
C PHE A 107 4.80 -1.32 -16.68
N THR A 108 5.03 -2.40 -17.40
CA THR A 108 3.94 -3.13 -18.05
C THR A 108 3.20 -4.04 -17.07
N ILE A 109 2.01 -3.63 -16.66
CA ILE A 109 1.17 -4.43 -15.75
C ILE A 109 -0.23 -4.65 -16.33
N ASN A 110 -0.84 -5.77 -15.94
CA ASN A 110 -2.21 -6.12 -16.27
C ASN A 110 -3.16 -5.70 -15.14
N ARG A 111 -4.39 -5.29 -15.51
CA ARG A 111 -5.45 -4.99 -14.53
C ARG A 111 -5.70 -6.10 -13.50
N ASN A 112 -5.44 -7.37 -13.86
CA ASN A 112 -5.63 -8.51 -12.97
C ASN A 112 -4.51 -8.64 -11.91
N GLN A 113 -3.40 -7.94 -12.10
CA GLN A 113 -2.28 -7.89 -11.15
C GLN A 113 -2.52 -6.85 -10.05
N VAL A 114 -3.37 -5.86 -10.33
CA VAL A 114 -3.77 -4.84 -9.35
C VAL A 114 -4.81 -5.44 -8.40
N VAL A 115 -4.44 -5.58 -7.13
CA VAL A 115 -5.32 -6.15 -6.08
C VAL A 115 -6.01 -5.01 -5.35
N MET A 116 -7.30 -4.87 -5.59
CA MET A 116 -8.17 -3.89 -4.94
C MET A 116 -9.42 -4.57 -4.41
N ASP A 117 -9.83 -4.25 -3.20
CA ASP A 117 -11.09 -4.75 -2.63
C ASP A 117 -12.30 -4.00 -3.22
N ARG A 118 -12.13 -2.71 -3.44
CA ARG A 118 -13.16 -1.83 -4.02
C ARG A 118 -12.53 -0.69 -4.83
N ALA A 119 -13.30 -0.13 -5.76
CA ALA A 119 -12.90 1.05 -6.52
C ALA A 119 -12.77 2.28 -5.60
N ILE A 120 -11.75 3.10 -5.85
CA ILE A 120 -11.48 4.30 -5.06
C ILE A 120 -12.42 5.43 -5.50
N LYS A 121 -13.01 6.13 -4.53
CA LYS A 121 -13.97 7.22 -4.75
C LYS A 121 -13.59 8.53 -4.07
N THR A 122 -12.45 8.58 -3.42
CA THR A 122 -11.96 9.75 -2.67
C THR A 122 -10.61 10.21 -3.21
N LEU A 123 -10.34 11.52 -3.08
CA LEU A 123 -9.02 12.09 -3.32
C LEU A 123 -8.02 11.65 -2.27
N GLY A 124 -6.75 11.70 -2.60
CA GLY A 124 -5.64 11.47 -1.68
C GLY A 124 -4.75 10.31 -2.07
N LEU A 125 -3.85 9.96 -1.16
CA LEU A 125 -2.90 8.87 -1.28
C LEU A 125 -3.55 7.56 -0.85
N THR A 126 -3.39 6.52 -1.66
CA THR A 126 -3.89 5.18 -1.36
C THR A 126 -2.85 4.15 -1.76
N ASP A 127 -2.47 3.30 -0.81
CA ASP A 127 -1.55 2.21 -1.11
C ASP A 127 -2.30 1.03 -1.70
N ILE A 128 -1.80 0.55 -2.83
CA ILE A 128 -2.41 -0.52 -3.60
C ILE A 128 -1.37 -1.62 -3.81
N ARG A 129 -1.81 -2.85 -3.60
CA ARG A 129 -0.96 -4.00 -3.83
C ARG A 129 -1.03 -4.45 -5.29
N VAL A 130 0.13 -4.50 -5.95
CA VAL A 130 0.30 -5.08 -7.28
C VAL A 130 0.97 -6.45 -7.14
N ARG A 131 0.34 -7.48 -7.69
CA ARG A 131 0.85 -8.84 -7.67
C ARG A 131 1.52 -9.15 -9.01
N MET A 132 2.84 -9.20 -9.00
CA MET A 132 3.64 -9.55 -10.17
C MET A 132 3.68 -11.05 -10.39
N HIS A 133 3.82 -11.81 -9.29
CA HIS A 133 3.83 -13.28 -9.29
C HIS A 133 2.96 -13.80 -8.14
N PRO A 134 2.48 -15.06 -8.16
CA PRO A 134 1.73 -15.63 -7.02
C PRO A 134 2.45 -15.53 -5.66
N GLU A 135 3.78 -15.39 -5.68
CA GLU A 135 4.62 -15.27 -4.48
C GLU A 135 5.19 -13.87 -4.28
N VAL A 136 5.14 -13.01 -5.28
CA VAL A 136 5.74 -11.67 -5.26
C VAL A 136 4.68 -10.60 -5.43
N SER A 137 4.56 -9.73 -4.43
CA SER A 137 3.66 -8.58 -4.48
C SER A 137 4.39 -7.33 -3.97
N VAL A 138 4.06 -6.18 -4.56
CA VAL A 138 4.63 -4.87 -4.24
C VAL A 138 3.51 -3.91 -3.88
N SER A 139 3.73 -3.01 -2.96
CA SER A 139 2.84 -1.91 -2.66
C SER A 139 3.28 -0.68 -3.43
N ILE A 140 2.35 -0.08 -4.16
CA ILE A 140 2.54 1.20 -4.85
C ILE A 140 1.59 2.23 -4.26
N THR A 141 2.02 3.49 -4.20
CA THR A 141 1.18 4.60 -3.74
C THR A 141 0.51 5.25 -4.93
N VAL A 142 -0.81 5.23 -4.97
CA VAL A 142 -1.60 5.93 -5.98
C VAL A 142 -2.11 7.24 -5.40
N ASN A 143 -1.72 8.32 -6.03
CA ASN A 143 -2.12 9.67 -5.67
C ASN A 143 -3.24 10.15 -6.59
N ILE A 144 -4.40 10.45 -6.04
CA ILE A 144 -5.56 10.91 -6.80
C ILE A 144 -5.82 12.36 -6.44
N ALA A 145 -5.70 13.26 -7.44
CA ALA A 145 -5.84 14.69 -7.30
C ALA A 145 -6.73 15.30 -8.39
N ARG A 146 -7.15 16.55 -8.23
CA ARG A 146 -7.90 17.33 -9.25
C ARG A 146 -6.99 17.93 -10.31
N SER A 147 -5.75 18.26 -9.91
CA SER A 147 -4.73 18.83 -10.78
C SER A 147 -3.35 18.26 -10.48
N LEU A 148 -2.41 18.44 -11.39
CA LEU A 148 -1.03 18.02 -11.19
C LEU A 148 -0.36 18.77 -10.01
N ALA A 149 -0.67 20.07 -9.85
CA ALA A 149 -0.15 20.86 -8.74
C ALA A 149 -0.63 20.33 -7.36
N GLU A 150 -1.91 19.97 -7.26
CA GLU A 150 -2.44 19.30 -6.07
C GLU A 150 -1.77 17.95 -5.81
N ALA A 151 -1.52 17.18 -6.88
CA ALA A 151 -0.85 15.88 -6.76
C ALA A 151 0.57 16.02 -6.17
N GLU A 152 1.33 17.01 -6.61
CA GLU A 152 2.67 17.29 -6.08
C GLU A 152 2.63 17.73 -4.61
N THR A 153 1.66 18.57 -4.25
CA THR A 153 1.46 19.02 -2.87
C THR A 153 1.07 17.85 -1.97
N GLN A 154 0.16 16.99 -2.42
CA GLN A 154 -0.25 15.79 -1.69
C GLN A 154 0.92 14.82 -1.47
N LEU A 155 1.79 14.63 -2.47
CA LEU A 155 2.98 13.79 -2.32
C LEU A 155 3.97 14.35 -1.28
N LYS A 156 4.07 15.67 -1.15
CA LYS A 156 4.95 16.33 -0.18
C LYS A 156 4.36 16.34 1.23
N THR A 157 3.07 16.60 1.35
CA THR A 157 2.37 16.75 2.65
C THR A 157 1.84 15.42 3.20
N GLY A 158 1.65 14.41 2.36
CA GLY A 158 1.05 13.13 2.76
C GLY A 158 -0.45 13.16 3.04
N VAL A 159 -1.11 14.30 2.82
CA VAL A 159 -2.52 14.52 3.12
C VAL A 159 -3.30 14.93 1.87
N ALA A 160 -4.54 14.46 1.74
CA ALA A 160 -5.43 14.88 0.67
C ALA A 160 -5.76 16.37 0.80
N VAL A 161 -5.53 17.14 -0.28
CA VAL A 161 -5.92 18.54 -0.33
C VAL A 161 -7.44 18.61 -0.59
N THR A 162 -8.21 18.78 0.49
CA THR A 162 -9.65 19.02 0.45
C THR A 162 -9.90 20.50 0.82
N GLY A 163 -10.34 21.29 -0.14
CA GLY A 163 -10.57 22.72 0.03
C GLY A 163 -9.62 23.59 -0.80
N GLU A 164 -9.90 24.87 -0.87
CA GLU A 164 -9.05 25.86 -1.56
C GLU A 164 -7.64 25.82 -0.95
N ILE A 165 -6.63 25.77 -1.82
CA ILE A 165 -5.25 26.08 -1.43
C ILE A 165 -5.30 27.52 -0.94
N LYS A 166 -5.35 27.74 0.38
CA LYS A 166 -4.90 29.00 0.91
C LYS A 166 -3.42 29.03 0.62
N ASP A 167 -3.00 29.93 -0.26
CA ASP A 167 -1.60 30.26 -0.43
C ASP A 167 -1.07 30.68 0.95
N ASP A 168 -0.45 29.73 1.66
CA ASP A 168 0.31 29.98 2.88
C ASP A 168 1.63 30.70 2.54
N ALA A 169 1.52 31.79 1.77
CA ALA A 169 2.61 32.75 1.60
C ALA A 169 2.72 33.70 2.81
N ASP A 170 1.72 33.68 3.74
CA ASP A 170 1.69 34.58 4.90
C ASP A 170 2.07 33.89 6.22
N ALA A 171 2.52 32.62 6.21
CA ALA A 171 2.88 31.93 7.44
C ALA A 171 4.32 32.19 7.92
N ASP A 172 5.19 32.75 7.07
CA ASP A 172 6.60 33.04 7.45
C ASP A 172 6.79 34.43 8.06
N GLU A 173 5.80 35.35 7.98
CA GLU A 173 5.93 36.68 8.60
C GLU A 173 5.45 36.74 10.06
N GLN A 174 4.71 35.74 10.56
CA GLN A 174 4.23 35.77 11.95
C GLN A 174 5.14 35.04 12.94
N PHE A 175 6.11 34.25 12.47
CA PHE A 175 7.05 33.56 13.36
C PHE A 175 8.25 34.43 13.77
N THR A 176 8.57 35.47 12.98
CA THR A 176 9.67 36.40 13.30
C THR A 176 9.29 37.56 14.22
N SER A 177 7.99 37.83 14.38
CA SER A 177 7.54 38.93 15.26
C SER A 177 7.29 38.52 16.72
N GLN A 178 7.31 37.23 17.05
CA GLN A 178 7.17 36.78 18.47
C GLN A 178 8.49 36.44 19.15
N SER A 179 9.61 36.39 18.44
CA SER A 179 10.93 36.18 19.04
C SER A 179 11.62 37.46 19.53
N GLU A 180 11.13 38.65 19.16
CA GLU A 180 11.72 39.92 19.60
C GLU A 180 11.05 40.55 20.83
N GLN A 181 9.97 39.96 21.39
CA GLN A 181 9.27 40.48 22.56
C GLN A 181 9.56 39.73 23.88
N VAL A 182 10.45 38.75 23.92
CA VAL A 182 10.77 38.00 25.14
C VAL A 182 12.12 38.39 25.75
N GLU A 183 12.89 39.28 25.13
CA GLU A 183 14.24 39.64 25.61
C GLU A 183 14.35 40.98 26.35
N SER A 184 13.24 41.64 26.71
CA SER A 184 13.29 42.93 27.40
C SER A 184 12.62 43.04 28.80
N THR A 185 12.35 41.90 29.47
CA THR A 185 11.83 41.96 30.84
C THR A 185 12.46 40.92 31.74
N THR A 186 13.78 41.02 31.96
CA THR A 186 14.39 40.36 33.13
C THR A 186 15.60 41.18 33.59
N THR A 187 15.33 42.32 34.23
CA THR A 187 16.24 42.90 35.22
C THR A 187 15.41 43.65 36.26
N LEU A 188 15.75 43.37 37.51
CA LEU A 188 15.38 44.05 38.73
C LEU A 188 14.21 43.42 39.56
N ALA A 189 14.56 42.58 40.51
CA ALA A 189 14.37 42.87 41.94
C ALA A 189 14.83 41.69 42.76
N ASP A 190 15.83 41.96 43.45
CA ASP A 190 16.52 41.48 44.62
C ASP A 190 15.58 41.47 45.84
N GLY A 191 15.82 40.57 46.76
CA GLY A 191 15.32 40.77 48.14
C GLY A 191 14.55 39.62 48.77
N ASP A 192 15.28 38.81 49.50
CA ASP A 192 15.11 38.62 50.96
C ASP A 192 14.22 37.48 51.46
N GLU A 193 14.96 36.64 52.18
CA GLU A 193 14.72 35.97 53.50
C GLU A 193 13.54 35.00 53.71
N THR A 194 13.98 33.93 54.23
CA THR A 194 13.84 33.17 55.50
C THR A 194 12.98 31.91 55.44
N ALA A 195 13.67 30.84 55.74
CA ALA A 195 13.53 29.85 56.81
C ALA A 195 12.15 29.18 57.04
N ASP A 196 12.19 27.93 57.10
CA ASP A 196 11.92 27.08 58.27
C ASP A 196 11.12 25.83 57.89
N ASP A 197 11.73 24.71 58.03
CA ASP A 197 11.60 23.65 59.03
C ASP A 197 10.48 22.61 58.83
N ALA A 198 10.92 21.42 59.17
CA ALA A 198 10.18 20.26 59.65
C ALA A 198 9.53 19.33 58.63
N GLU A 199 10.22 18.20 58.37
CA GLU A 199 10.14 16.97 59.18
C GLU A 199 8.78 16.26 59.10
N THR A 200 8.71 15.09 58.60
CA THR A 200 8.41 13.86 59.32
C THR A 200 7.93 12.74 58.36
N THR A 201 8.77 11.79 58.17
CA THR A 201 8.67 10.35 58.46
C THR A 201 7.38 9.58 58.18
N ASN A 202 7.70 8.41 57.75
CA ASN A 202 7.09 7.07 58.03
C ASN A 202 6.21 6.52 56.94
N ASP A 203 6.53 5.43 56.41
CA ASP A 203 6.94 4.07 56.85
C ASP A 203 5.81 3.07 56.60
N THR A 204 6.26 1.86 56.27
CA THR A 204 5.55 0.55 56.29
C THR A 204 4.61 0.27 55.12
N ALA A 205 4.95 -0.66 54.26
CA ALA A 205 5.12 -2.10 54.43
C ALA A 205 3.83 -2.92 54.20
N ASP A 206 4.02 -3.93 53.37
CA ASP A 206 3.43 -5.27 53.49
C ASP A 206 2.01 -5.50 52.94
N ASP A 207 1.84 -6.29 51.90
CA ASP A 207 1.61 -7.73 51.88
C ASP A 207 1.50 -8.27 50.43
#